data_32f5fb47ce83cc497dc1690438c6b92a
#
_entry.id   32f5fb47ce83cc497dc1690438c6b92a
#
_cell.length_a   1.000
_cell.length_b   1.000
_cell.length_c   1.000
_cell.angle_alpha   90.00
_cell.angle_beta   90.00
_cell.angle_gamma   90.00
#
_symmetry.space_group_name_H-M   'P 1'
#
loop_
_entity.id
_entity.type
_entity.pdbx_description
1 polymer ?
#
loop_
_entity_poly.entity_id
_entity_poly.type
_entity_poly.pdbx_seq_one_letter_code
_entity_poly.pdbx_strand_id
1 'polypeptide(L)'
;MTGVQTCALPIWAGIASDRAASEFGLHIAAHAIQDDAFNRTRFAVVCLPQQLAAPAATGNDCVSLIASVPNRPGAVHDLLVPLKEHGVSMTPFESRPARSGQWEYYFYLDIQGHPSQPHIAQALRELQAL
;
A
#
# COMPACT_ATOMS: atom_id res chain seq x y z
N MET A 1 -11.29 9.17 18.11
CA MET A 1 -12.63 9.18 18.73
C MET A 1 -13.06 10.63 18.88
N THR A 2 -13.90 11.12 18.00
CA THR A 2 -14.55 12.43 18.11
C THR A 2 -15.95 12.19 18.63
N GLY A 3 -16.11 12.25 19.96
CA GLY A 3 -17.42 12.23 20.58
C GLY A 3 -18.07 13.60 20.45
N VAL A 4 -19.18 13.69 19.75
CA VAL A 4 -20.04 14.87 19.75
C VAL A 4 -20.92 14.78 20.99
N GLN A 5 -20.68 15.65 21.96
CA GLN A 5 -21.45 15.74 23.19
C GLN A 5 -22.58 16.76 23.02
N THR A 6 -23.82 16.30 22.97
CA THR A 6 -25.00 17.19 22.96
C THR A 6 -25.73 17.13 24.31
N CYS A 7 -26.06 18.29 24.87
CA CYS A 7 -26.61 18.48 26.21
C CYS A 7 -28.11 18.19 26.38
N ALA A 8 -28.77 17.46 25.52
CA ALA A 8 -30.19 17.14 25.67
C ALA A 8 -30.52 15.75 25.14
N LEU A 9 -30.93 14.88 26.02
CA LEU A 9 -31.31 13.47 25.80
C LEU A 9 -30.27 12.69 24.99
N PRO A 10 -29.66 11.65 25.53
CA PRO A 10 -28.55 10.94 24.87
C PRO A 10 -29.06 10.09 23.71
N ILE A 11 -29.26 10.69 22.55
CA ILE A 11 -29.34 9.96 21.30
C ILE A 11 -27.93 9.93 20.74
N TRP A 12 -27.25 8.83 20.93
CA TRP A 12 -25.88 8.63 20.44
C TRP A 12 -25.93 7.67 19.28
N ALA A 13 -25.37 8.09 18.16
CA ALA A 13 -25.04 7.22 17.05
C ALA A 13 -23.57 7.46 16.66
N GLY A 14 -22.87 6.41 16.31
CA GLY A 14 -21.47 6.46 15.89
C GLY A 14 -21.28 5.69 14.60
N ILE A 15 -20.33 6.12 13.77
CA ILE A 15 -19.88 5.37 12.59
C ILE A 15 -18.73 4.49 13.05
N ALA A 16 -18.88 3.18 12.87
CA ALA A 16 -17.87 2.20 13.27
C ALA A 16 -18.00 0.92 12.43
N SER A 17 -17.10 -0.04 12.63
CA SER A 17 -17.19 -1.36 12.03
C SER A 17 -18.23 -2.24 12.73
N ASP A 18 -18.78 -3.22 12.01
CA ASP A 18 -19.68 -4.24 12.58
C ASP A 18 -19.02 -4.99 13.75
N ARG A 19 -17.70 -5.18 13.68
CA ARG A 19 -16.92 -5.79 14.77
C ARG A 19 -16.96 -4.94 16.05
N ALA A 20 -16.87 -3.62 15.94
CA ALA A 20 -16.97 -2.74 17.10
C ALA A 20 -18.36 -2.83 17.74
N ALA A 21 -19.43 -2.88 16.93
CA ALA A 21 -20.78 -3.08 17.44
C ALA A 21 -20.91 -4.41 18.21
N SER A 22 -20.37 -5.50 17.66
CA SER A 22 -20.36 -6.81 18.31
C SER A 22 -19.58 -6.81 19.62
N GLU A 23 -18.38 -6.20 19.63
CA GLU A 23 -17.51 -6.14 20.82
C GLU A 23 -18.13 -5.37 21.99
N PHE A 24 -18.86 -4.29 21.68
CA PHE A 24 -19.48 -3.43 22.68
C PHE A 24 -20.99 -3.68 22.88
N GLY A 25 -21.55 -4.74 22.27
CA GLY A 25 -22.97 -5.09 22.43
C GLY A 25 -23.91 -4.00 21.91
N LEU A 26 -23.54 -3.29 20.85
CA LEU A 26 -24.33 -2.19 20.31
C LEU A 26 -25.19 -2.66 19.14
N HIS A 27 -26.37 -2.03 18.99
CA HIS A 27 -27.24 -2.28 17.85
C HIS A 27 -26.74 -1.56 16.62
N ILE A 28 -26.70 -2.25 15.47
CA ILE A 28 -26.36 -1.66 14.18
C ILE A 28 -27.65 -1.12 13.54
N ALA A 29 -27.74 0.21 13.38
CA ALA A 29 -28.90 0.86 12.80
C ALA A 29 -28.90 0.80 11.25
N ALA A 30 -27.72 0.86 10.65
CA ALA A 30 -27.56 0.76 9.18
C ALA A 30 -26.20 0.17 8.85
N HIS A 31 -26.14 -0.70 7.83
CA HIS A 31 -24.92 -1.29 7.30
C HIS A 31 -24.48 -0.57 6.03
N ALA A 32 -23.19 -0.69 5.70
CA ALA A 32 -22.60 -0.26 4.43
C ALA A 32 -22.95 1.20 4.07
N ILE A 33 -22.79 2.11 5.03
CA ILE A 33 -23.15 3.53 4.91
C ILE A 33 -22.08 4.39 4.21
N GLN A 34 -21.00 3.77 3.72
CA GLN A 34 -19.96 4.47 2.96
C GLN A 34 -20.51 4.97 1.61
N ASP A 35 -20.10 6.17 1.20
CA ASP A 35 -20.51 6.77 -0.08
C ASP A 35 -19.90 6.02 -1.28
N ASP A 36 -18.70 5.48 -1.13
CA ASP A 36 -18.01 4.71 -2.16
C ASP A 36 -17.99 3.22 -1.80
N ALA A 37 -18.69 2.40 -2.59
CA ALA A 37 -18.72 0.93 -2.43
C ALA A 37 -17.34 0.27 -2.60
N PHE A 38 -16.39 0.93 -3.28
CA PHE A 38 -15.02 0.44 -3.49
C PHE A 38 -14.03 0.97 -2.45
N ASN A 39 -14.48 1.75 -1.47
CA ASN A 39 -13.62 2.22 -0.40
C ASN A 39 -13.05 1.05 0.40
N ARG A 40 -11.74 0.81 0.24
CA ARG A 40 -11.01 -0.27 0.91
C ARG A 40 -9.74 0.28 1.53
N THR A 41 -9.49 -0.11 2.78
CA THR A 41 -8.23 0.17 3.46
C THR A 41 -7.36 -1.08 3.44
N ARG A 42 -6.14 -0.96 2.91
CA ARG A 42 -5.13 -2.01 2.94
C ARG A 42 -4.27 -1.84 4.19
N PHE A 43 -4.16 -2.88 4.97
CA PHE A 43 -3.30 -2.94 6.15
C PHE A 43 -2.05 -3.77 5.82
N ALA A 44 -0.88 -3.28 6.20
CA ALA A 44 0.36 -4.03 6.12
C ALA A 44 0.73 -4.57 7.51
N VAL A 45 1.09 -5.84 7.57
CA VAL A 45 1.71 -6.44 8.75
C VAL A 45 3.21 -6.17 8.65
N VAL A 46 3.76 -5.48 9.62
CA VAL A 46 5.18 -5.16 9.68
C VAL A 46 5.89 -6.00 10.75
N CYS A 47 7.12 -6.38 10.48
CA CYS A 47 7.96 -7.11 11.42
C CYS A 47 9.42 -6.66 11.29
N LEU A 48 10.24 -7.02 12.26
CA LEU A 48 11.68 -6.82 12.15
C LEU A 48 12.27 -7.77 11.07
N PRO A 49 13.34 -7.34 10.35
CA PRO A 49 13.96 -8.17 9.32
C PRO A 49 14.34 -9.58 9.79
N GLN A 50 14.77 -9.73 11.06
CA GLN A 50 15.14 -11.01 11.65
C GLN A 50 13.94 -11.95 11.90
N GLN A 51 12.72 -11.41 11.89
CA GLN A 51 11.48 -12.14 12.11
C GLN A 51 10.78 -12.47 10.78
N LEU A 52 11.32 -11.96 9.67
CA LEU A 52 10.76 -12.15 8.35
C LEU A 52 11.09 -13.57 7.87
N ALA A 53 10.19 -14.51 8.08
CA ALA A 53 10.17 -15.72 7.28
C ALA A 53 9.75 -15.34 5.86
N ALA A 54 10.52 -15.77 4.84
CA ALA A 54 10.12 -15.53 3.46
C ALA A 54 8.71 -16.12 3.24
N PRO A 55 7.71 -15.31 2.91
CA PRO A 55 6.36 -15.81 2.70
C PRO A 55 6.37 -16.80 1.53
N ALA A 56 5.52 -17.82 1.59
CA ALA A 56 5.31 -18.70 0.46
C ALA A 56 4.51 -17.97 -0.63
N ALA A 57 4.84 -18.23 -1.90
CA ALA A 57 4.08 -17.69 -3.01
C ALA A 57 2.63 -18.19 -2.99
N THR A 58 1.68 -17.26 -3.12
CA THR A 58 0.23 -17.54 -3.09
C THR A 58 -0.39 -17.54 -4.49
N GLY A 59 0.32 -17.01 -5.49
CA GLY A 59 -0.19 -16.78 -6.84
C GLY A 59 -0.93 -15.45 -7.01
N ASN A 60 -1.19 -14.74 -5.93
CA ASN A 60 -1.76 -13.38 -5.94
C ASN A 60 -0.91 -12.45 -5.08
N ASP A 61 0.37 -12.43 -5.40
CA ASP A 61 1.38 -11.73 -4.64
C ASP A 61 1.69 -10.37 -5.25
N CYS A 62 2.15 -9.45 -4.40
CA CYS A 62 2.54 -8.12 -4.78
C CYS A 62 3.79 -7.71 -4.01
N VAL A 63 4.74 -7.07 -4.67
CA VAL A 63 5.92 -6.48 -4.05
C VAL A 63 5.80 -4.97 -4.09
N SER A 64 5.82 -4.34 -2.92
CA SER A 64 5.85 -2.88 -2.81
C SER A 64 7.29 -2.40 -2.77
N LEU A 65 7.64 -1.45 -3.62
CA LEU A 65 8.96 -0.89 -3.77
C LEU A 65 8.96 0.62 -3.52
N ILE A 66 10.05 1.10 -2.98
CA ILE A 66 10.40 2.52 -2.95
C ILE A 66 11.68 2.67 -3.74
N ALA A 67 11.62 3.40 -4.86
CA ALA A 67 12.76 3.69 -5.70
C ALA A 67 13.14 5.17 -5.59
N SER A 68 14.43 5.45 -5.54
CA SER A 68 14.98 6.79 -5.68
C SER A 68 15.82 6.81 -6.96
N VAL A 69 15.57 7.78 -7.82
CA VAL A 69 16.35 7.95 -9.04
C VAL A 69 16.94 9.36 -9.10
N PRO A 70 18.13 9.53 -9.67
CA PRO A 70 18.74 10.85 -9.82
C PRO A 70 17.86 11.74 -10.70
N ASN A 71 17.83 13.03 -10.38
CA ASN A 71 17.08 14.02 -11.17
C ASN A 71 17.79 14.32 -12.48
N ARG A 72 17.62 13.46 -13.47
CA ARG A 72 18.14 13.61 -14.83
C ARG A 72 17.09 13.19 -15.87
N PRO A 73 17.18 13.73 -17.08
CA PRO A 73 16.30 13.28 -18.17
C PRO A 73 16.39 11.77 -18.38
N GLY A 74 15.23 11.11 -18.50
CA GLY A 74 15.14 9.68 -18.73
C GLY A 74 15.22 8.79 -17.49
N ALA A 75 15.53 9.31 -16.29
CA ALA A 75 15.72 8.48 -15.08
C ALA A 75 14.51 7.59 -14.76
N VAL A 76 13.29 8.13 -14.88
CA VAL A 76 12.06 7.34 -14.68
C VAL A 76 11.88 6.29 -15.79
N HIS A 77 12.25 6.60 -17.01
CA HIS A 77 12.23 5.62 -18.10
C HIS A 77 13.17 4.45 -17.76
N ASP A 78 14.40 4.75 -17.34
CA ASP A 78 15.39 3.72 -17.00
C ASP A 78 14.90 2.83 -15.83
N LEU A 79 14.19 3.42 -14.84
CA LEU A 79 13.56 2.68 -13.76
C LEU A 79 12.51 1.67 -14.26
N LEU A 80 11.80 1.99 -15.36
CA LEU A 80 10.71 1.15 -15.86
C LEU A 80 11.19 0.09 -16.86
N VAL A 81 12.39 0.23 -17.43
CA VAL A 81 12.94 -0.70 -18.43
C VAL A 81 13.01 -2.13 -17.91
N PRO A 82 13.58 -2.44 -16.72
CA PRO A 82 13.65 -3.82 -16.22
C PRO A 82 12.27 -4.46 -16.04
N LEU A 83 11.26 -3.68 -15.62
CA LEU A 83 9.90 -4.21 -15.48
C LEU A 83 9.32 -4.60 -16.83
N LYS A 84 9.52 -3.77 -17.85
CA LYS A 84 9.08 -4.04 -19.21
C LYS A 84 9.77 -5.27 -19.80
N GLU A 85 11.10 -5.35 -19.70
CA GLU A 85 11.90 -6.43 -20.29
C GLU A 85 11.59 -7.79 -19.69
N HIS A 86 11.24 -7.83 -18.40
CA HIS A 86 10.87 -9.05 -17.72
C HIS A 86 9.35 -9.30 -17.66
N GLY A 87 8.54 -8.50 -18.38
CA GLY A 87 7.08 -8.66 -18.43
C GLY A 87 6.39 -8.52 -17.08
N VAL A 88 6.94 -7.66 -16.20
CA VAL A 88 6.41 -7.43 -14.85
C VAL A 88 5.36 -6.33 -14.89
N SER A 89 4.13 -6.67 -14.49
CA SER A 89 3.04 -5.71 -14.38
C SER A 89 3.21 -4.86 -13.13
N MET A 90 2.96 -3.56 -13.29
CA MET A 90 2.95 -2.57 -12.23
C MET A 90 1.53 -2.06 -12.01
N THR A 91 1.14 -1.97 -10.74
CA THR A 91 -0.07 -1.25 -10.27
C THR A 91 0.42 -0.10 -9.41
N PRO A 92 -0.30 0.69 -8.76
CA PRO A 92 -0.08 2.12 -8.59
C PRO A 92 1.38 2.59 -8.80
N PHE A 93 1.55 3.77 -9.30
CA PHE A 93 2.84 4.47 -9.41
C PHE A 93 2.64 5.89 -8.88
N GLU A 94 3.21 6.18 -7.73
CA GLU A 94 3.12 7.49 -7.10
C GLU A 94 4.50 8.10 -6.92
N SER A 95 4.65 9.38 -7.21
CA SER A 95 5.86 10.14 -6.91
C SER A 95 5.64 11.05 -5.71
N ARG A 96 6.62 11.13 -4.83
CA ARG A 96 6.63 12.08 -3.70
C ARG A 96 7.98 12.77 -3.62
N PRO A 97 8.00 14.09 -3.39
CA PRO A 97 9.27 14.81 -3.23
C PRO A 97 10.02 14.29 -1.99
N ALA A 98 11.31 14.07 -2.16
CA ALA A 98 12.18 13.78 -1.04
C ALA A 98 12.32 15.04 -0.17
N ARG A 99 12.29 14.87 1.15
CA ARG A 99 12.47 15.99 2.10
C ARG A 99 13.93 16.38 2.31
N SER A 100 14.84 15.89 1.47
CA SER A 100 16.28 16.11 1.56
C SER A 100 16.74 17.50 1.12
N GLY A 101 15.83 18.37 0.62
CA GLY A 101 16.17 19.71 0.11
C GLY A 101 16.83 19.72 -1.27
N GLN A 102 17.12 18.58 -1.85
CA GLN A 102 17.51 18.42 -3.25
C GLN A 102 16.28 17.99 -4.04
N TRP A 103 16.25 18.30 -5.35
CA TRP A 103 15.13 17.98 -6.25
C TRP A 103 15.09 16.48 -6.55
N GLU A 104 14.97 15.65 -5.51
CA GLU A 104 14.88 14.20 -5.57
C GLU A 104 13.45 13.76 -5.36
N TYR A 105 13.07 12.67 -6.02
CA TYR A 105 11.76 12.08 -5.88
C TYR A 105 11.88 10.62 -5.45
N TYR A 106 11.03 10.22 -4.52
CA TYR A 106 10.75 8.83 -4.23
C TYR A 106 9.56 8.37 -5.06
N PHE A 107 9.73 7.24 -5.70
CA PHE A 107 8.68 6.57 -6.45
C PHE A 107 8.21 5.36 -5.67
N TYR A 108 6.93 5.35 -5.36
CA TYR A 108 6.25 4.24 -4.70
C TYR A 108 5.54 3.44 -5.78
N LEU A 109 5.90 2.18 -5.92
CA LEU A 109 5.31 1.31 -6.93
C LEU A 109 5.07 -0.09 -6.37
N ASP A 110 3.97 -0.69 -6.79
CA ASP A 110 3.65 -2.07 -6.51
C ASP A 110 3.80 -2.87 -7.81
N ILE A 111 4.53 -3.98 -7.78
CA ILE A 111 4.66 -4.92 -8.89
C ILE A 111 3.94 -6.21 -8.56
N GLN A 112 3.26 -6.80 -9.56
CA GLN A 112 2.56 -8.06 -9.40
C GLN A 112 3.54 -9.21 -9.48
N GLY A 113 3.45 -10.14 -8.53
CA GLY A 113 4.24 -11.36 -8.49
C GLY A 113 5.01 -11.51 -7.19
N HIS A 114 5.58 -12.71 -7.01
CA HIS A 114 6.36 -13.08 -5.84
C HIS A 114 7.87 -13.03 -6.15
N PRO A 115 8.73 -12.58 -5.23
CA PRO A 115 10.17 -12.48 -5.45
C PRO A 115 10.87 -13.81 -5.81
N SER A 116 10.26 -14.95 -5.49
CA SER A 116 10.78 -16.26 -5.89
C SER A 116 10.57 -16.60 -7.37
N GLN A 117 9.73 -15.86 -8.07
CA GLN A 117 9.54 -16.06 -9.51
C GLN A 117 10.75 -15.53 -10.27
N PRO A 118 11.35 -16.32 -11.21
CA PRO A 118 12.61 -15.95 -11.84
C PRO A 118 12.61 -14.58 -12.53
N HIS A 119 11.54 -14.24 -13.26
CA HIS A 119 11.42 -12.96 -13.97
C HIS A 119 11.28 -11.78 -12.99
N ILE A 120 10.54 -11.95 -11.87
CA ILE A 120 10.44 -10.94 -10.80
C ILE A 120 11.80 -10.74 -10.13
N ALA A 121 12.46 -11.85 -9.76
CA ALA A 121 13.78 -11.81 -9.14
C ALA A 121 14.81 -11.12 -10.05
N GLN A 122 14.75 -11.34 -11.35
CA GLN A 122 15.65 -10.71 -12.32
C GLN A 122 15.38 -9.20 -12.41
N ALA A 123 14.13 -8.80 -12.58
CA ALA A 123 13.74 -7.39 -12.61
C ALA A 123 14.19 -6.65 -11.34
N LEU A 124 13.98 -7.25 -10.17
CA LEU A 124 14.39 -6.66 -8.89
C LEU A 124 15.92 -6.49 -8.78
N ARG A 125 16.71 -7.46 -9.26
CA ARG A 125 18.18 -7.32 -9.29
C ARG A 125 18.65 -6.19 -10.21
N GLU A 126 18.04 -6.04 -11.36
CA GLU A 126 18.36 -4.96 -12.31
C GLU A 126 17.95 -3.59 -11.78
N LEU A 127 16.79 -3.50 -11.12
CA LEU A 127 16.37 -2.28 -10.42
C LEU A 127 17.34 -1.86 -9.30
N GLN A 128 17.94 -2.82 -8.59
CA GLN A 128 18.92 -2.54 -7.55
C GLN A 128 20.28 -2.10 -8.09
N ALA A 129 20.56 -2.34 -9.36
CA ALA A 129 21.82 -1.99 -10.02
C ALA A 129 21.80 -0.58 -10.67
N LEU A 130 20.63 0.09 -10.71
CA LEU A 130 20.45 1.45 -11.23
C LEU A 130 20.93 2.51 -10.25
#